data_25d60907af4e45419a94a8ea85b1a526
#
_entry.id   25d60907af4e45419a94a8ea85b1a526
#
_cell.length_a   1.000
_cell.length_b   1.000
_cell.length_c   1.000
_cell.angle_alpha   90.00
_cell.angle_beta   90.00
_cell.angle_gamma   90.00
#
_symmetry.space_group_name_H-M   'P 1'
#
loop_
_entity.id
_entity.type
_entity.pdbx_description
1 polymer ?
#
loop_
_entity_poly.entity_id
_entity_poly.type
_entity_poly.pdbx_seq_one_letter_code
_entity_poly.pdbx_strand_id
1 'polypeptide(L)'
;MSQLISRTGRVQAWMDDPSGRLPVSCTVMNVDNSMEGPDGIEASWRFASHALRRGAGVAIHISQLDAKGTERESGVYPSGPVSFGRIYSALNEVIRRGNRYKNGAIVLHLDANHPDIVEFVETPRDQLPWAKRCVDITPEWWDALDTEVRAKLLLGMRRGDIWLVKVKYDNEGQRIFGNVCLEVFLKSRGSCLLQHVNLAACEFDSIPQAFIEGMQELCALHPCTGVGNTGEYLPPETDRQVGLGMLGLANLLRRYGVTYKQFGNALESYNNGELKASPAFELASQLASGIDQAALIARQHNMVRAFAIAPTASCSYRSNDLDGYTSTPEIAPPIARTVDRDSGTFGVQTYNYGEVEIASEVGWDDFIKVANNIMILLDRTGLLHGYSLNWWADLVTMDESFIEEWLESPQTSLYYSLQVMGDVQDKSSAYAALD
;
A
#
# COMPACT_ATOMS: atom_id res chain seq x y z
N MET A 1 21.87 -15.08 2.06
CA MET A 1 20.78 -14.28 1.50
C MET A 1 21.35 -12.92 1.12
N SER A 2 21.03 -12.43 -0.06
CA SER A 2 21.45 -11.09 -0.45
C SER A 2 20.84 -10.06 0.50
N GLN A 3 21.63 -9.14 1.05
CA GLN A 3 21.14 -8.00 1.84
C GLN A 3 20.40 -6.97 0.97
N LEU A 4 20.48 -7.12 -0.35
CA LEU A 4 19.87 -6.22 -1.33
C LEU A 4 18.35 -6.35 -1.41
N ILE A 5 17.77 -7.48 -0.95
CA ILE A 5 16.33 -7.74 -1.01
C ILE A 5 15.77 -7.92 0.40
N SER A 6 14.72 -7.18 0.68
CA SER A 6 13.92 -7.30 1.90
C SER A 6 12.57 -7.95 1.58
N ARG A 7 12.40 -9.19 2.04
CA ARG A 7 11.17 -9.95 1.84
C ARG A 7 10.09 -9.52 2.83
N THR A 8 8.84 -9.51 2.38
CA THR A 8 7.73 -9.36 3.31
C THR A 8 7.72 -10.49 4.33
N GLY A 9 7.17 -10.25 5.51
CA GLY A 9 7.08 -11.28 6.54
C GLY A 9 6.25 -12.48 6.10
N ARG A 10 5.31 -12.30 5.18
CA ARG A 10 4.48 -13.38 4.62
C ARG A 10 5.28 -14.27 3.67
N VAL A 11 6.03 -13.68 2.76
CA VAL A 11 6.92 -14.42 1.86
C VAL A 11 7.96 -15.20 2.66
N GLN A 12 8.62 -14.55 3.63
CA GLN A 12 9.63 -15.23 4.45
C GLN A 12 9.02 -16.39 5.25
N ALA A 13 7.89 -16.18 5.92
CA ALA A 13 7.24 -17.23 6.69
C ALA A 13 6.75 -18.40 5.83
N TRP A 14 6.35 -18.14 4.59
CA TRP A 14 5.98 -19.19 3.63
C TRP A 14 7.19 -19.97 3.11
N MET A 15 8.30 -19.28 2.86
CA MET A 15 9.55 -19.93 2.46
C MET A 15 10.11 -20.85 3.55
N ASP A 16 9.97 -20.44 4.81
CA ASP A 16 10.40 -21.24 5.98
C ASP A 16 9.50 -22.47 6.19
N ASP A 17 8.19 -22.32 5.98
CA ASP A 17 7.20 -23.39 6.11
C ASP A 17 5.94 -23.06 5.27
N PRO A 18 5.78 -23.62 4.08
CA PRO A 18 4.65 -23.36 3.19
C PRO A 18 3.33 -23.98 3.66
N SER A 19 3.35 -24.85 4.67
CA SER A 19 2.15 -25.54 5.13
C SER A 19 1.12 -24.58 5.74
N GLY A 20 -0.07 -24.55 5.17
CA GLY A 20 -1.17 -23.77 5.68
C GLY A 20 -1.06 -22.25 5.56
N ARG A 21 -0.08 -21.73 4.81
CA ARG A 21 0.20 -20.30 4.63
C ARG A 21 0.02 -19.85 3.18
N LEU A 22 -0.16 -18.55 3.01
CA LEU A 22 -0.13 -17.87 1.72
C LEU A 22 1.17 -17.06 1.60
N PRO A 23 1.88 -17.10 0.45
CA PRO A 23 3.05 -16.25 0.21
C PRO A 23 2.67 -14.79 -0.10
N VAL A 24 1.44 -14.39 0.18
CA VAL A 24 0.88 -13.08 -0.17
C VAL A 24 0.51 -12.28 1.06
N SER A 25 0.68 -10.96 0.98
CA SER A 25 0.39 -10.05 2.08
C SER A 25 -1.09 -9.74 2.18
N CYS A 26 -1.80 -9.62 1.07
CA CYS A 26 -3.23 -9.35 1.04
C CYS A 26 -3.88 -9.79 -0.28
N THR A 27 -5.20 -9.74 -0.29
CA THR A 27 -6.05 -10.03 -1.43
C THR A 27 -7.22 -9.06 -1.45
N VAL A 28 -7.97 -9.03 -2.56
CA VAL A 28 -9.13 -8.16 -2.72
C VAL A 28 -10.34 -8.98 -3.17
N MET A 29 -11.53 -8.51 -2.84
CA MET A 29 -12.77 -9.03 -3.39
C MET A 29 -13.76 -7.89 -3.64
N ASN A 30 -14.29 -7.84 -4.85
CA ASN A 30 -15.44 -7.01 -5.19
C ASN A 30 -16.70 -7.84 -4.96
N VAL A 31 -17.62 -7.32 -4.16
CA VAL A 31 -18.80 -8.04 -3.69
C VAL A 31 -20.00 -7.69 -4.56
N ASP A 32 -20.62 -8.69 -5.15
CA ASP A 32 -21.85 -8.52 -5.92
C ASP A 32 -23.06 -8.21 -5.03
N ASN A 33 -24.01 -7.49 -5.57
CA ASN A 33 -25.26 -7.11 -4.88
C ASN A 33 -26.26 -8.29 -4.76
N SER A 34 -25.77 -9.41 -4.24
CA SER A 34 -26.55 -10.62 -4.00
C SER A 34 -26.07 -11.34 -2.75
N MET A 35 -26.95 -11.99 -2.01
CA MET A 35 -26.54 -12.88 -0.93
C MET A 35 -25.80 -14.10 -1.48
N GLU A 36 -26.32 -14.66 -2.56
CA GLU A 36 -25.84 -15.90 -3.19
C GLU A 36 -24.92 -15.60 -4.38
N GLY A 37 -24.30 -16.67 -4.88
CA GLY A 37 -23.42 -16.58 -6.06
C GLY A 37 -21.93 -16.64 -5.71
N PRO A 38 -21.06 -16.78 -6.73
CA PRO A 38 -19.62 -16.95 -6.52
C PRO A 38 -18.96 -15.71 -5.92
N ASP A 39 -19.46 -14.52 -6.21
CA ASP A 39 -18.93 -13.23 -5.73
C ASP A 39 -19.96 -12.49 -4.85
N GLY A 40 -21.00 -13.18 -4.40
CA GLY A 40 -22.01 -12.65 -3.50
C GLY A 40 -21.52 -12.47 -2.07
N ILE A 41 -22.38 -11.92 -1.23
CA ILE A 41 -22.07 -11.53 0.15
C ILE A 41 -21.62 -12.75 0.99
N GLU A 42 -22.32 -13.90 0.92
CA GLU A 42 -21.94 -15.10 1.67
C GLU A 42 -20.59 -15.67 1.18
N ALA A 43 -20.35 -15.67 -0.13
CA ALA A 43 -19.05 -16.07 -0.69
C ALA A 43 -17.92 -15.15 -0.21
N SER A 44 -18.18 -13.85 -0.06
CA SER A 44 -17.21 -12.89 0.44
C SER A 44 -16.83 -13.12 1.91
N TRP A 45 -17.75 -13.56 2.74
CA TRP A 45 -17.46 -13.93 4.14
C TRP A 45 -16.53 -15.15 4.19
N ARG A 46 -16.78 -16.17 3.38
CA ARG A 46 -15.93 -17.35 3.26
C ARG A 46 -14.55 -16.96 2.77
N PHE A 47 -14.47 -16.10 1.74
CA PHE A 47 -13.22 -15.60 1.19
C PHE A 47 -12.41 -14.84 2.23
N ALA A 48 -13.01 -13.87 2.94
CA ALA A 48 -12.36 -13.11 4.00
C ALA A 48 -11.86 -14.02 5.13
N SER A 49 -12.71 -14.96 5.60
CA SER A 49 -12.34 -15.94 6.62
C SER A 49 -11.16 -16.80 6.17
N HIS A 50 -11.14 -17.26 4.92
CA HIS A 50 -10.05 -18.07 4.38
C HIS A 50 -8.74 -17.30 4.36
N ALA A 51 -8.73 -16.06 3.85
CA ALA A 51 -7.54 -15.22 3.78
C ALA A 51 -6.98 -14.88 5.17
N LEU A 52 -7.85 -14.43 6.09
CA LEU A 52 -7.46 -14.10 7.46
C LEU A 52 -6.83 -15.28 8.20
N ARG A 53 -7.43 -16.46 8.11
CA ARG A 53 -6.87 -17.68 8.74
C ARG A 53 -5.48 -18.02 8.22
N ARG A 54 -5.18 -17.68 6.96
CA ARG A 54 -3.88 -17.90 6.34
C ARG A 54 -2.93 -16.72 6.51
N GLY A 55 -3.38 -15.70 7.23
CA GLY A 55 -2.58 -14.56 7.62
C GLY A 55 -2.50 -13.44 6.57
N ALA A 56 -3.29 -13.48 5.49
CA ALA A 56 -3.40 -12.38 4.53
C ALA A 56 -4.43 -11.34 4.99
N GLY A 57 -4.19 -10.06 4.67
CA GLY A 57 -5.19 -9.01 4.76
C GLY A 57 -6.19 -9.08 3.61
N VAL A 58 -7.36 -8.50 3.79
CA VAL A 58 -8.43 -8.50 2.79
C VAL A 58 -9.00 -7.10 2.58
N ALA A 59 -8.99 -6.63 1.36
CA ALA A 59 -9.75 -5.45 0.96
C ALA A 59 -11.09 -5.90 0.37
N ILE A 60 -12.19 -5.45 0.96
CA ILE A 60 -13.55 -5.79 0.56
C ILE A 60 -14.19 -4.55 -0.07
N HIS A 61 -14.45 -4.62 -1.36
CA HIS A 61 -15.10 -3.57 -2.12
C HIS A 61 -16.61 -3.81 -2.14
N ILE A 62 -17.35 -2.93 -1.47
CA ILE A 62 -18.80 -3.07 -1.21
C ILE A 62 -19.65 -2.05 -1.96
N SER A 63 -19.09 -1.40 -2.96
CA SER A 63 -19.75 -0.32 -3.72
C SER A 63 -20.93 -0.79 -4.56
N GLN A 64 -21.01 -2.07 -4.89
CA GLN A 64 -22.13 -2.63 -5.64
C GLN A 64 -23.35 -2.92 -4.79
N LEU A 65 -23.22 -2.97 -3.45
CA LEU A 65 -24.34 -3.21 -2.56
C LEU A 65 -25.34 -2.06 -2.64
N ASP A 66 -26.62 -2.39 -2.64
CA ASP A 66 -27.67 -1.38 -2.63
C ASP A 66 -27.55 -0.44 -1.43
N ALA A 67 -27.89 0.81 -1.67
CA ALA A 67 -28.02 1.79 -0.61
C ALA A 67 -29.13 1.39 0.39
N LYS A 68 -28.94 1.81 1.62
CA LYS A 68 -29.87 1.59 2.71
C LYS A 68 -31.28 2.10 2.35
N GLY A 69 -32.25 1.23 2.52
CA GLY A 69 -33.63 1.56 2.25
C GLY A 69 -34.06 1.58 0.78
N THR A 70 -33.19 1.13 -0.15
CA THR A 70 -33.58 0.95 -1.55
C THR A 70 -34.75 -0.03 -1.65
N GLU A 71 -35.83 0.35 -2.34
CA GLU A 71 -36.95 -0.53 -2.56
C GLU A 71 -36.65 -1.58 -3.63
N ARG A 72 -36.81 -2.85 -3.29
CA ARG A 72 -36.67 -3.98 -4.23
C ARG A 72 -38.02 -4.54 -4.57
N GLU A 73 -38.17 -5.13 -5.76
CA GLU A 73 -39.41 -5.81 -6.21
C GLU A 73 -39.87 -6.89 -5.23
N SER A 74 -38.97 -7.50 -4.48
CA SER A 74 -39.24 -8.46 -3.42
C SER A 74 -39.90 -7.87 -2.17
N GLY A 75 -39.98 -6.54 -2.05
CA GLY A 75 -40.46 -5.85 -0.85
C GLY A 75 -39.41 -5.84 0.29
N VAL A 76 -38.19 -6.29 0.05
CA VAL A 76 -37.11 -6.27 1.03
C VAL A 76 -36.33 -4.98 0.89
N TYR A 77 -36.05 -4.29 2.01
CA TYR A 77 -35.23 -3.10 2.06
C TYR A 77 -33.80 -3.44 2.52
N PRO A 78 -32.76 -3.20 1.71
CA PRO A 78 -31.38 -3.42 2.10
C PRO A 78 -30.99 -2.57 3.31
N SER A 79 -30.14 -3.12 4.16
CA SER A 79 -29.60 -2.42 5.32
C SER A 79 -28.39 -1.53 4.99
N GLY A 80 -27.91 -1.59 3.76
CA GLY A 80 -26.78 -0.78 3.27
C GLY A 80 -25.39 -1.37 3.53
N PRO A 81 -24.37 -0.86 2.83
CA PRO A 81 -23.00 -1.39 2.90
C PRO A 81 -22.38 -1.29 4.29
N VAL A 82 -22.68 -0.25 5.06
CA VAL A 82 -22.16 -0.08 6.43
C VAL A 82 -22.63 -1.20 7.34
N SER A 83 -23.88 -1.60 7.22
CA SER A 83 -24.46 -2.71 7.99
C SER A 83 -23.71 -4.03 7.72
N PHE A 84 -23.47 -4.36 6.44
CA PHE A 84 -22.68 -5.53 6.07
C PHE A 84 -21.20 -5.39 6.50
N GLY A 85 -20.67 -4.18 6.53
CA GLY A 85 -19.34 -3.88 7.04
C GLY A 85 -19.07 -4.40 8.45
N ARG A 86 -20.10 -4.42 9.31
CA ARG A 86 -20.01 -4.95 10.68
C ARG A 86 -19.69 -6.44 10.73
N ILE A 87 -20.15 -7.22 9.77
CA ILE A 87 -19.86 -8.65 9.69
C ILE A 87 -18.38 -8.88 9.42
N TYR A 88 -17.78 -8.13 8.49
CA TYR A 88 -16.35 -8.23 8.21
C TYR A 88 -15.49 -7.78 9.40
N SER A 89 -15.91 -6.75 10.12
CA SER A 89 -15.26 -6.33 11.35
C SER A 89 -15.30 -7.44 12.41
N ALA A 90 -16.44 -8.07 12.62
CA ALA A 90 -16.60 -9.19 13.54
C ALA A 90 -15.79 -10.43 13.12
N LEU A 91 -15.72 -10.73 11.82
CA LEU A 91 -14.86 -11.81 11.31
C LEU A 91 -13.40 -11.59 11.65
N ASN A 92 -12.89 -10.37 11.45
CA ASN A 92 -11.50 -10.05 11.77
C ASN A 92 -11.23 -10.13 13.27
N GLU A 93 -12.17 -9.70 14.10
CA GLU A 93 -12.05 -9.82 15.56
C GLU A 93 -11.90 -11.28 16.01
N VAL A 94 -12.79 -12.14 15.53
CA VAL A 94 -12.88 -13.55 15.98
C VAL A 94 -11.69 -14.35 15.46
N ILE A 95 -11.36 -14.24 14.17
CA ILE A 95 -10.30 -15.01 13.53
C ILE A 95 -8.92 -14.54 14.00
N ARG A 96 -8.75 -13.25 14.25
CA ARG A 96 -7.54 -12.66 14.80
C ARG A 96 -7.09 -13.33 16.10
N ARG A 97 -8.01 -13.64 17.00
CA ARG A 97 -7.71 -14.23 18.31
C ARG A 97 -7.24 -15.68 18.23
N GLY A 98 -7.54 -16.40 17.18
CA GLY A 98 -7.17 -17.80 17.00
C GLY A 98 -5.84 -18.03 16.27
N ASN A 99 -5.20 -17.00 15.78
CA ASN A 99 -4.03 -17.12 14.90
C ASN A 99 -2.71 -16.87 15.66
N ARG A 100 -1.71 -17.74 15.45
CA ARG A 100 -0.35 -17.60 15.98
C ARG A 100 0.48 -16.53 15.24
N TYR A 101 0.02 -16.05 14.10
CA TYR A 101 0.71 -15.09 13.24
C TYR A 101 0.11 -13.71 13.38
N LYS A 102 0.83 -12.69 12.86
CA LYS A 102 0.32 -11.32 12.75
C LYS A 102 -1.10 -11.34 12.22
N ASN A 103 -1.95 -10.59 12.88
CA ASN A 103 -3.35 -10.51 12.57
C ASN A 103 -3.55 -10.04 11.13
N GLY A 104 -4.53 -10.62 10.43
CA GLY A 104 -5.00 -10.09 9.16
C GLY A 104 -5.60 -8.70 9.37
N ALA A 105 -5.68 -7.92 8.31
CA ALA A 105 -6.37 -6.65 8.30
C ALA A 105 -7.55 -6.72 7.34
N ILE A 106 -8.64 -6.05 7.68
CA ILE A 106 -9.76 -5.81 6.76
C ILE A 106 -9.85 -4.33 6.48
N VAL A 107 -9.94 -3.98 5.20
CA VAL A 107 -10.27 -2.64 4.72
C VAL A 107 -11.54 -2.73 3.89
N LEU A 108 -12.53 -1.94 4.27
CA LEU A 108 -13.77 -1.78 3.51
C LEU A 108 -13.60 -0.62 2.54
N HIS A 109 -13.93 -0.84 1.28
CA HIS A 109 -13.89 0.17 0.23
C HIS A 109 -15.27 0.54 -0.24
N LEU A 110 -15.56 1.83 -0.32
CA LEU A 110 -16.80 2.37 -0.87
C LEU A 110 -16.51 3.50 -1.84
N ASP A 111 -17.18 3.51 -2.97
CA ASP A 111 -17.06 4.56 -3.98
C ASP A 111 -17.61 5.89 -3.46
N ALA A 112 -16.92 6.99 -3.77
CA ALA A 112 -17.30 8.32 -3.34
C ALA A 112 -18.70 8.76 -3.80
N ASN A 113 -19.16 8.23 -4.92
CA ASN A 113 -20.48 8.51 -5.48
C ASN A 113 -21.60 7.58 -4.95
N HIS A 114 -21.29 6.67 -4.01
CA HIS A 114 -22.31 5.80 -3.43
C HIS A 114 -23.30 6.60 -2.56
N PRO A 115 -24.61 6.36 -2.62
CA PRO A 115 -25.59 7.12 -1.83
C PRO A 115 -25.35 7.09 -0.30
N ASP A 116 -24.78 6.00 0.22
CA ASP A 116 -24.48 5.84 1.65
C ASP A 116 -23.08 6.33 2.04
N ILE A 117 -22.40 7.13 1.17
CA ILE A 117 -21.03 7.58 1.44
C ILE A 117 -20.94 8.38 2.74
N VAL A 118 -21.93 9.19 3.07
CA VAL A 118 -21.96 9.98 4.31
C VAL A 118 -22.02 9.06 5.53
N GLU A 119 -22.94 8.07 5.55
CA GLU A 119 -23.02 7.09 6.64
C GLU A 119 -21.68 6.34 6.78
N PHE A 120 -21.08 5.94 5.67
CA PHE A 120 -19.79 5.23 5.67
C PHE A 120 -18.66 6.06 6.28
N VAL A 121 -18.54 7.33 5.90
CA VAL A 121 -17.48 8.22 6.38
C VAL A 121 -17.68 8.60 7.85
N GLU A 122 -18.92 8.86 8.27
CA GLU A 122 -19.25 9.32 9.63
C GLU A 122 -19.40 8.20 10.66
N THR A 123 -19.42 6.92 10.22
CA THR A 123 -19.52 5.77 11.15
C THR A 123 -18.39 5.82 12.18
N PRO A 124 -18.69 5.84 13.48
CA PRO A 124 -17.68 5.82 14.53
C PRO A 124 -16.81 4.56 14.50
N ARG A 125 -15.54 4.69 14.92
CA ARG A 125 -14.58 3.55 14.94
C ARG A 125 -15.05 2.38 15.80
N ASP A 126 -15.76 2.64 16.88
CA ASP A 126 -16.27 1.62 17.80
C ASP A 126 -17.38 0.75 17.18
N GLN A 127 -18.01 1.20 16.10
CA GLN A 127 -18.96 0.40 15.34
C GLN A 127 -18.30 -0.54 14.32
N LEU A 128 -17.06 -0.23 13.92
CA LEU A 128 -16.25 -1.02 12.99
C LEU A 128 -14.81 -1.19 13.54
N PRO A 129 -14.63 -1.68 14.77
CA PRO A 129 -13.35 -1.61 15.49
C PRO A 129 -12.23 -2.39 14.82
N TRP A 130 -12.56 -3.42 14.04
CA TRP A 130 -11.60 -4.31 13.39
C TRP A 130 -11.56 -4.18 11.86
N ALA A 131 -12.21 -3.15 11.31
CA ALA A 131 -12.18 -2.84 9.89
C ALA A 131 -11.75 -1.38 9.68
N LYS A 132 -10.83 -1.16 8.77
CA LYS A 132 -10.48 0.18 8.27
C LYS A 132 -11.38 0.53 7.11
N ARG A 133 -11.42 1.81 6.74
CA ARG A 133 -12.27 2.31 5.66
C ARG A 133 -11.46 3.10 4.66
N CYS A 134 -11.75 2.86 3.38
CA CYS A 134 -11.17 3.57 2.26
C CYS A 134 -12.29 4.05 1.34
N VAL A 135 -12.15 5.24 0.80
CA VAL A 135 -13.05 5.79 -0.22
C VAL A 135 -12.33 5.73 -1.56
N ASP A 136 -12.96 5.06 -2.53
CA ASP A 136 -12.49 4.99 -3.91
C ASP A 136 -13.04 6.20 -4.66
N ILE A 137 -12.18 6.95 -5.39
CA ILE A 137 -12.54 8.24 -5.94
C ILE A 137 -11.99 8.44 -7.37
N THR A 138 -12.73 9.20 -8.17
CA THR A 138 -12.27 9.78 -9.44
C THR A 138 -12.39 11.30 -9.38
N PRO A 139 -11.68 12.05 -10.26
CA PRO A 139 -11.87 13.50 -10.36
C PRO A 139 -13.33 13.89 -10.60
N GLU A 140 -14.02 13.16 -11.49
CA GLU A 140 -15.43 13.44 -11.83
C GLU A 140 -16.36 13.21 -10.64
N TRP A 141 -16.09 12.19 -9.82
CA TRP A 141 -16.88 11.95 -8.61
C TRP A 141 -16.62 13.01 -7.56
N TRP A 142 -15.36 13.44 -7.40
CA TRP A 142 -15.01 14.54 -6.50
C TRP A 142 -15.76 15.83 -6.88
N ASP A 143 -15.74 16.19 -8.15
CA ASP A 143 -16.42 17.38 -8.66
C ASP A 143 -17.94 17.33 -8.48
N ALA A 144 -18.52 16.14 -8.54
CA ALA A 144 -19.97 15.93 -8.37
C ALA A 144 -20.42 15.90 -6.89
N LEU A 145 -19.49 15.77 -5.92
CA LEU A 145 -19.86 15.76 -4.51
C LEU A 145 -20.31 17.16 -4.05
N ASP A 146 -21.36 17.18 -3.23
CA ASP A 146 -21.76 18.41 -2.53
C ASP A 146 -20.65 18.85 -1.55
N THR A 147 -20.54 20.16 -1.33
CA THR A 147 -19.54 20.76 -0.42
C THR A 147 -19.63 20.16 1.00
N GLU A 148 -20.83 19.84 1.49
CA GLU A 148 -21.01 19.20 2.80
C GLU A 148 -20.38 17.80 2.84
N VAL A 149 -20.56 17.01 1.79
CA VAL A 149 -19.99 15.65 1.67
C VAL A 149 -18.47 15.72 1.58
N ARG A 150 -17.91 16.65 0.79
CA ARG A 150 -16.47 16.91 0.74
C ARG A 150 -15.90 17.25 2.12
N ALA A 151 -16.57 18.16 2.84
CA ALA A 151 -16.15 18.54 4.20
C ALA A 151 -16.13 17.36 5.17
N LYS A 152 -17.13 16.45 5.11
CA LYS A 152 -17.18 15.25 5.95
C LYS A 152 -16.06 14.29 5.61
N LEU A 153 -15.78 14.10 4.33
CA LEU A 153 -14.69 13.25 3.84
C LEU A 153 -13.33 13.77 4.32
N LEU A 154 -13.05 15.06 4.14
CA LEU A 154 -11.85 15.73 4.64
C LEU A 154 -11.70 15.60 6.16
N LEU A 155 -12.80 15.74 6.91
CA LEU A 155 -12.79 15.56 8.36
C LEU A 155 -12.43 14.12 8.75
N GLY A 156 -13.00 13.12 8.06
CA GLY A 156 -12.68 11.71 8.27
C GLY A 156 -11.20 11.41 8.00
N MET A 157 -10.63 12.01 6.97
CA MET A 157 -9.20 11.89 6.64
C MET A 157 -8.31 12.54 7.71
N ARG A 158 -8.62 13.77 8.13
CA ARG A 158 -7.87 14.47 9.20
C ARG A 158 -7.85 13.69 10.51
N ARG A 159 -8.92 12.97 10.81
CA ARG A 159 -9.02 12.08 11.98
C ARG A 159 -8.31 10.75 11.79
N GLY A 160 -7.84 10.45 10.59
CA GLY A 160 -7.26 9.15 10.23
C GLY A 160 -8.29 8.01 10.19
N ASP A 161 -9.59 8.33 10.05
CA ASP A 161 -10.67 7.35 9.96
C ASP A 161 -10.86 6.80 8.55
N ILE A 162 -10.51 7.61 7.55
CA ILE A 162 -10.73 7.34 6.13
C ILE A 162 -9.44 7.51 5.36
N TRP A 163 -9.16 6.57 4.46
CA TRP A 163 -8.14 6.67 3.42
C TRP A 163 -8.78 6.96 2.07
N LEU A 164 -7.99 7.44 1.11
CA LEU A 164 -8.42 7.63 -0.28
C LEU A 164 -7.57 6.80 -1.24
N VAL A 165 -8.23 6.28 -2.26
CA VAL A 165 -7.57 5.62 -3.39
C VAL A 165 -8.25 6.00 -4.69
N LYS A 166 -7.45 6.25 -5.74
CA LYS A 166 -7.99 6.50 -7.09
C LYS A 166 -8.52 5.21 -7.69
N VAL A 167 -9.67 5.29 -8.34
CA VAL A 167 -10.19 4.18 -9.15
C VAL A 167 -9.25 3.93 -10.33
N LYS A 168 -8.93 2.67 -10.57
CA LYS A 168 -8.05 2.24 -11.67
C LYS A 168 -8.69 1.17 -12.54
N TYR A 169 -8.26 1.13 -13.78
CA TYR A 169 -8.67 0.15 -14.77
C TYR A 169 -7.43 -0.52 -15.37
N ASP A 170 -7.56 -1.77 -15.77
CA ASP A 170 -6.51 -2.47 -16.51
C ASP A 170 -6.50 -2.06 -18.00
N ASN A 171 -5.57 -2.63 -18.77
CA ASN A 171 -5.43 -2.32 -20.19
C ASN A 171 -6.63 -2.78 -21.05
N GLU A 172 -7.51 -3.62 -20.49
CA GLU A 172 -8.74 -4.09 -21.11
C GLU A 172 -9.96 -3.23 -20.75
N GLY A 173 -9.74 -2.18 -19.95
CA GLY A 173 -10.80 -1.32 -19.42
C GLY A 173 -11.62 -1.94 -18.29
N GLN A 174 -11.14 -3.04 -17.69
CA GLN A 174 -11.77 -3.64 -16.52
C GLN A 174 -11.29 -2.95 -15.25
N ARG A 175 -12.22 -2.66 -14.34
CA ARG A 175 -11.86 -2.09 -13.03
C ARG A 175 -10.97 -3.06 -12.25
N ILE A 176 -9.91 -2.54 -11.68
CA ILE A 176 -9.05 -3.20 -10.72
C ILE A 176 -9.13 -2.49 -9.37
N PHE A 177 -8.93 -3.23 -8.30
CA PHE A 177 -9.32 -2.83 -6.96
C PHE A 177 -8.09 -2.67 -6.06
N GLY A 178 -8.05 -1.58 -5.28
CA GLY A 178 -6.99 -1.32 -4.31
C GLY A 178 -6.96 -2.38 -3.21
N ASN A 179 -5.74 -2.78 -2.83
CA ASN A 179 -5.50 -3.71 -1.73
C ASN A 179 -5.63 -3.03 -0.35
N VAL A 180 -5.29 -3.75 0.72
CA VAL A 180 -5.35 -3.27 2.10
C VAL A 180 -4.50 -2.02 2.34
N CYS A 181 -3.29 -1.98 1.77
CA CYS A 181 -2.34 -0.88 1.95
C CYS A 181 -2.35 0.13 0.79
N LEU A 182 -3.24 -0.04 -0.19
CA LEU A 182 -3.52 0.86 -1.31
C LEU A 182 -2.39 1.05 -2.34
N GLU A 183 -1.33 0.23 -2.30
CA GLU A 183 -0.24 0.30 -3.28
C GLU A 183 -0.42 -0.67 -4.45
N VAL A 184 -1.25 -1.72 -4.31
CA VAL A 184 -1.47 -2.75 -5.34
C VAL A 184 -2.91 -2.71 -5.82
N PHE A 185 -3.09 -2.87 -7.13
CA PHE A 185 -4.41 -2.93 -7.77
C PHE A 185 -4.60 -4.28 -8.43
N LEU A 186 -5.66 -4.98 -8.06
CA LEU A 186 -5.91 -6.37 -8.39
C LEU A 186 -7.29 -6.56 -9.03
N LYS A 187 -7.42 -7.55 -9.90
CA LYS A 187 -8.73 -8.12 -10.22
C LYS A 187 -9.33 -8.72 -8.95
N SER A 188 -10.66 -8.79 -8.85
CA SER A 188 -11.33 -9.45 -7.72
C SER A 188 -10.75 -10.86 -7.52
N ARG A 189 -10.43 -11.21 -6.27
CA ARG A 189 -9.76 -12.46 -5.85
C ARG A 189 -8.28 -12.55 -6.25
N GLY A 190 -7.68 -11.48 -6.74
CA GLY A 190 -6.24 -11.39 -6.99
C GLY A 190 -5.43 -11.38 -5.70
N SER A 191 -4.14 -11.69 -5.82
CA SER A 191 -3.21 -11.85 -4.69
C SER A 191 -2.04 -10.89 -4.79
N CYS A 192 -1.69 -10.27 -3.67
CA CYS A 192 -0.61 -9.31 -3.54
C CYS A 192 0.69 -10.01 -3.13
N LEU A 193 1.58 -10.28 -4.10
CA LEU A 193 2.92 -10.79 -3.86
C LEU A 193 3.94 -9.66 -3.95
N LEU A 194 4.57 -9.32 -2.84
CA LEU A 194 5.46 -8.16 -2.70
C LEU A 194 6.84 -8.53 -2.18
N GLN A 195 7.84 -7.81 -2.68
CA GLN A 195 9.19 -7.70 -2.11
C GLN A 195 9.74 -6.29 -2.31
N HIS A 196 10.86 -5.99 -1.65
CA HIS A 196 11.44 -4.66 -1.67
C HIS A 196 12.94 -4.72 -1.90
N VAL A 197 13.43 -3.88 -2.79
CA VAL A 197 14.85 -3.57 -2.88
C VAL A 197 15.26 -2.79 -1.62
N ASN A 198 16.28 -3.27 -0.92
CA ASN A 198 16.88 -2.55 0.20
C ASN A 198 17.95 -1.59 -0.32
N LEU A 199 17.54 -0.39 -0.70
CA LEU A 199 18.43 0.64 -1.22
C LEU A 199 19.55 1.00 -0.20
N ALA A 200 19.25 0.90 1.10
CA ALA A 200 20.22 1.17 2.16
C ALA A 200 21.43 0.24 2.12
N ALA A 201 21.26 -1.00 1.63
CA ALA A 201 22.33 -1.99 1.50
C ALA A 201 22.99 -1.99 0.12
N CYS A 202 22.61 -1.09 -0.78
CA CYS A 202 23.19 -1.01 -2.11
C CYS A 202 24.45 -0.13 -2.09
N GLU A 203 25.54 -0.65 -2.67
CA GLU A 203 26.58 0.20 -3.25
C GLU A 203 26.04 0.83 -4.53
N PHE A 204 26.64 1.94 -4.95
CA PHE A 204 26.20 2.70 -6.12
C PHE A 204 25.95 1.81 -7.36
N ASP A 205 26.94 1.00 -7.73
CA ASP A 205 26.87 0.14 -8.92
C ASP A 205 26.00 -1.11 -8.70
N SER A 206 25.57 -1.40 -7.47
CA SER A 206 24.73 -2.55 -7.17
C SER A 206 23.23 -2.28 -7.20
N ILE A 207 22.83 -1.00 -7.34
CA ILE A 207 21.41 -0.64 -7.39
C ILE A 207 20.68 -1.36 -8.52
N PRO A 208 21.14 -1.35 -9.79
CA PRO A 208 20.46 -2.09 -10.85
C PRO A 208 20.40 -3.59 -10.58
N GLN A 209 21.47 -4.18 -10.05
CA GLN A 209 21.50 -5.60 -9.71
C GLN A 209 20.47 -5.98 -8.65
N ALA A 210 20.26 -5.12 -7.65
CA ALA A 210 19.24 -5.34 -6.62
C ALA A 210 17.82 -5.40 -7.21
N PHE A 211 17.50 -4.54 -8.17
CA PHE A 211 16.22 -4.58 -8.88
C PHE A 211 16.05 -5.84 -9.74
N ILE A 212 17.11 -6.28 -10.41
CA ILE A 212 17.15 -7.54 -11.19
C ILE A 212 16.84 -8.73 -10.26
N GLU A 213 17.59 -8.86 -9.16
CA GLU A 213 17.42 -9.97 -8.21
C GLU A 213 16.01 -9.98 -7.60
N GLY A 214 15.51 -8.81 -7.19
CA GLY A 214 14.16 -8.68 -6.60
C GLY A 214 13.07 -9.11 -7.57
N MET A 215 13.14 -8.69 -8.81
CA MET A 215 12.15 -9.06 -9.83
C MET A 215 12.23 -10.52 -10.22
N GLN A 216 13.44 -11.07 -10.37
CA GLN A 216 13.64 -12.49 -10.66
C GLN A 216 13.05 -13.37 -9.56
N GLU A 217 13.28 -13.05 -8.29
CA GLU A 217 12.73 -13.79 -7.17
C GLU A 217 11.21 -13.70 -7.11
N LEU A 218 10.63 -12.51 -7.33
CA LEU A 218 9.16 -12.34 -7.38
C LEU A 218 8.54 -13.18 -8.50
N CYS A 219 9.11 -13.13 -9.70
CA CYS A 219 8.61 -13.91 -10.82
C CYS A 219 8.73 -15.43 -10.56
N ALA A 220 9.77 -15.86 -9.87
CA ALA A 220 9.94 -17.26 -9.48
C ALA A 220 8.93 -17.72 -8.41
N LEU A 221 8.53 -16.83 -7.51
CA LEU A 221 7.54 -17.10 -6.46
C LEU A 221 6.08 -16.98 -6.97
N HIS A 222 5.84 -16.24 -8.04
CA HIS A 222 4.50 -15.96 -8.55
C HIS A 222 3.64 -17.23 -8.79
N PRO A 223 4.14 -18.34 -9.34
CA PRO A 223 3.35 -19.56 -9.50
C PRO A 223 2.78 -20.15 -8.19
N CYS A 224 3.32 -19.73 -7.05
CA CYS A 224 2.88 -20.20 -5.74
C CYS A 224 1.70 -19.40 -5.15
N THR A 225 1.25 -18.33 -5.81
CA THR A 225 0.22 -17.43 -5.28
C THR A 225 -1.19 -18.01 -5.31
N GLY A 226 -1.51 -18.87 -6.25
CA GLY A 226 -2.80 -19.55 -6.40
C GLY A 226 -3.04 -20.69 -5.42
N VAL A 227 -2.62 -20.55 -4.19
CA VAL A 227 -2.46 -21.57 -3.15
C VAL A 227 -3.59 -22.59 -3.08
N GLY A 228 -3.23 -23.83 -3.40
CA GLY A 228 -3.98 -25.01 -2.98
C GLY A 228 -5.24 -25.31 -3.76
N ASN A 229 -5.47 -24.75 -4.95
CA ASN A 229 -6.68 -24.99 -5.77
C ASN A 229 -7.98 -24.90 -4.96
N THR A 230 -8.03 -23.99 -4.00
CA THR A 230 -9.21 -23.83 -3.13
C THR A 230 -10.40 -23.20 -3.87
N GLY A 231 -10.17 -22.64 -5.07
CA GLY A 231 -11.15 -21.86 -5.82
C GLY A 231 -11.43 -20.46 -5.23
N GLU A 232 -10.73 -20.09 -4.16
CA GLU A 232 -10.92 -18.78 -3.52
C GLU A 232 -10.12 -17.67 -4.21
N TYR A 233 -8.98 -17.98 -4.78
CA TYR A 233 -8.08 -17.00 -5.42
C TYR A 233 -7.98 -17.24 -6.92
N LEU A 234 -7.71 -16.16 -7.65
CA LEU A 234 -7.38 -16.29 -9.07
C LEU A 234 -6.12 -17.15 -9.23
N PRO A 235 -6.10 -18.04 -10.24
CA PRO A 235 -4.91 -18.80 -10.55
C PRO A 235 -3.79 -17.88 -11.08
N PRO A 236 -2.50 -18.21 -10.85
CA PRO A 236 -1.38 -17.38 -11.28
C PRO A 236 -1.36 -17.09 -12.78
N GLU A 237 -1.90 -18.00 -13.60
CA GLU A 237 -2.00 -17.86 -15.05
C GLU A 237 -2.94 -16.72 -15.45
N THR A 238 -3.90 -16.37 -14.60
CA THR A 238 -4.87 -15.29 -14.81
C THR A 238 -4.44 -14.01 -14.07
N ASP A 239 -3.89 -14.15 -12.85
CA ASP A 239 -3.45 -13.06 -11.98
C ASP A 239 -1.96 -12.76 -12.20
N ARG A 240 -1.60 -12.31 -13.40
CA ARG A 240 -0.20 -12.08 -13.82
C ARG A 240 0.31 -10.74 -13.32
N GLN A 241 0.56 -10.64 -12.01
CA GLN A 241 1.10 -9.43 -11.40
C GLN A 241 1.92 -9.77 -10.15
N VAL A 242 2.91 -8.93 -9.89
CA VAL A 242 3.75 -8.90 -8.69
C VAL A 242 3.96 -7.45 -8.28
N GLY A 243 4.60 -7.19 -7.15
CA GLY A 243 4.92 -5.83 -6.72
C GLY A 243 6.33 -5.74 -6.15
N LEU A 244 7.27 -5.27 -6.95
CA LEU A 244 8.61 -4.90 -6.49
C LEU A 244 8.58 -3.45 -6.04
N GLY A 245 8.83 -3.22 -4.76
CA GLY A 245 9.00 -1.91 -4.17
C GLY A 245 10.44 -1.66 -3.74
N MET A 246 10.61 -0.66 -2.89
CA MET A 246 11.92 -0.29 -2.34
C MET A 246 11.78 0.26 -0.92
N LEU A 247 12.85 0.17 -0.16
CA LEU A 247 12.99 0.78 1.16
C LEU A 247 14.42 1.30 1.35
N GLY A 248 14.65 2.08 2.39
CA GLY A 248 15.99 2.55 2.74
C GLY A 248 16.49 3.73 1.90
N LEU A 249 15.60 4.51 1.28
CA LEU A 249 16.01 5.65 0.46
C LEU A 249 16.78 6.69 1.28
N ALA A 250 16.31 7.04 2.48
CA ALA A 250 16.99 8.03 3.32
C ALA A 250 18.41 7.59 3.69
N ASN A 251 18.64 6.31 3.98
CA ASN A 251 19.98 5.78 4.25
C ASN A 251 20.88 5.86 3.00
N LEU A 252 20.34 5.53 1.82
CA LEU A 252 21.08 5.65 0.55
C LEU A 252 21.53 7.09 0.32
N LEU A 253 20.60 8.05 0.43
CA LEU A 253 20.89 9.47 0.24
C LEU A 253 21.93 9.96 1.23
N ARG A 254 21.80 9.62 2.52
CA ARG A 254 22.80 9.94 3.56
C ARG A 254 24.20 9.45 3.17
N ARG A 255 24.32 8.21 2.72
CA ARG A 255 25.60 7.60 2.35
C ARG A 255 26.33 8.38 1.28
N TYR A 256 25.62 8.92 0.31
CA TYR A 256 26.21 9.68 -0.80
C TYR A 256 26.19 11.20 -0.59
N GLY A 257 25.82 11.67 0.60
CA GLY A 257 25.76 13.09 0.92
C GLY A 257 24.76 13.87 0.07
N VAL A 258 23.68 13.22 -0.34
CA VAL A 258 22.60 13.79 -1.16
C VAL A 258 21.38 14.05 -0.28
N THR A 259 20.80 15.24 -0.39
CA THR A 259 19.54 15.57 0.29
C THR A 259 18.32 15.14 -0.53
N TYR A 260 17.15 15.00 0.12
CA TYR A 260 15.89 14.76 -0.59
C TYR A 260 15.61 15.82 -1.65
N LYS A 261 15.87 17.09 -1.34
CA LYS A 261 15.75 18.20 -2.29
C LYS A 261 16.62 18.01 -3.53
N GLN A 262 17.90 17.69 -3.34
CA GLN A 262 18.82 17.46 -4.45
C GLN A 262 18.39 16.26 -5.29
N PHE A 263 17.94 15.19 -4.63
CA PHE A 263 17.49 13.97 -5.30
C PHE A 263 16.18 14.19 -6.09
N GLY A 264 15.22 14.92 -5.52
CA GLY A 264 13.98 15.30 -6.21
C GLY A 264 14.24 16.11 -7.46
N ASN A 265 15.14 17.10 -7.39
CA ASN A 265 15.55 17.90 -8.55
C ASN A 265 16.28 17.05 -9.61
N ALA A 266 17.10 16.10 -9.18
CA ALA A 266 17.82 15.20 -10.09
C ALA A 266 16.87 14.24 -10.81
N LEU A 267 15.88 13.67 -10.10
CA LEU A 267 14.84 12.82 -10.68
C LEU A 267 14.00 13.59 -11.70
N GLU A 268 13.61 14.83 -11.39
CA GLU A 268 12.87 15.69 -12.30
C GLU A 268 13.69 15.97 -13.57
N SER A 269 14.95 16.37 -13.43
CA SER A 269 15.84 16.56 -14.57
C SER A 269 16.00 15.29 -15.41
N TYR A 270 16.14 14.14 -14.76
CA TYR A 270 16.22 12.85 -15.45
C TYR A 270 14.93 12.55 -16.24
N ASN A 271 13.76 12.72 -15.62
CA ASN A 271 12.48 12.51 -16.28
C ASN A 271 12.24 13.45 -17.46
N ASN A 272 12.79 14.67 -17.40
CA ASN A 272 12.73 15.65 -18.48
C ASN A 272 13.79 15.42 -19.58
N GLY A 273 14.63 14.40 -19.44
CA GLY A 273 15.70 14.10 -20.41
C GLY A 273 16.90 15.06 -20.34
N GLU A 274 17.03 15.82 -19.25
CA GLU A 274 18.19 16.68 -19.01
C GLU A 274 19.37 15.87 -18.49
N LEU A 275 20.58 16.25 -18.86
CA LEU A 275 21.80 15.67 -18.33
C LEU A 275 22.41 16.62 -17.29
N LYS A 276 22.71 16.10 -16.11
CA LYS A 276 23.37 16.86 -15.03
C LYS A 276 24.56 16.05 -14.50
N ALA A 277 25.62 16.76 -14.16
CA ALA A 277 26.80 16.17 -13.53
C ALA A 277 26.73 16.39 -12.01
N SER A 278 26.10 15.45 -11.28
CA SER A 278 26.02 15.48 -9.83
C SER A 278 25.79 14.09 -9.25
N PRO A 279 26.24 13.81 -8.02
CA PRO A 279 25.97 12.54 -7.36
C PRO A 279 24.47 12.19 -7.28
N ALA A 280 23.63 13.20 -7.07
CA ALA A 280 22.18 13.00 -7.05
C ALA A 280 21.63 12.53 -8.40
N PHE A 281 22.12 13.10 -9.51
CA PHE A 281 21.71 12.70 -10.86
C PHE A 281 22.21 11.29 -11.21
N GLU A 282 23.41 10.96 -10.79
CA GLU A 282 23.98 9.62 -10.98
C GLU A 282 23.15 8.57 -10.21
N LEU A 283 22.73 8.85 -8.96
CA LEU A 283 21.82 8.00 -8.19
C LEU A 283 20.47 7.84 -8.90
N ALA A 284 19.90 8.93 -9.41
CA ALA A 284 18.66 8.88 -10.17
C ALA A 284 18.78 7.99 -11.43
N SER A 285 19.92 8.10 -12.13
CA SER A 285 20.22 7.27 -13.30
C SER A 285 20.33 5.79 -12.95
N GLN A 286 21.01 5.44 -11.84
CA GLN A 286 21.14 4.06 -11.39
C GLN A 286 19.77 3.46 -10.98
N LEU A 287 18.95 4.24 -10.27
CA LEU A 287 17.60 3.84 -9.91
C LEU A 287 16.77 3.57 -11.18
N ALA A 288 16.80 4.49 -12.13
CA ALA A 288 16.09 4.36 -13.40
C ALA A 288 16.56 3.12 -14.19
N SER A 289 17.87 2.89 -14.27
CA SER A 289 18.44 1.70 -14.91
C SER A 289 17.96 0.40 -14.25
N GLY A 290 17.93 0.35 -12.93
CA GLY A 290 17.43 -0.80 -12.18
C GLY A 290 15.95 -1.08 -12.47
N ILE A 291 15.13 -0.05 -12.45
CA ILE A 291 13.70 -0.14 -12.78
C ILE A 291 13.51 -0.67 -14.22
N ASP A 292 14.23 -0.13 -15.19
CA ASP A 292 14.11 -0.55 -16.59
C ASP A 292 14.51 -2.02 -16.80
N GLN A 293 15.59 -2.47 -16.16
CA GLN A 293 16.02 -3.87 -16.23
C GLN A 293 15.03 -4.82 -15.54
N ALA A 294 14.52 -4.45 -14.37
CA ALA A 294 13.47 -5.22 -13.71
C ALA A 294 12.18 -5.29 -14.53
N ALA A 295 11.82 -4.21 -15.22
CA ALA A 295 10.67 -4.19 -16.12
C ALA A 295 10.82 -5.17 -17.30
N LEU A 296 12.02 -5.31 -17.86
CA LEU A 296 12.29 -6.29 -18.90
C LEU A 296 12.08 -7.73 -18.40
N ILE A 297 12.55 -8.04 -17.19
CA ILE A 297 12.35 -9.35 -16.56
C ILE A 297 10.85 -9.61 -16.33
N ALA A 298 10.13 -8.64 -15.78
CA ALA A 298 8.70 -8.78 -15.57
C ALA A 298 7.93 -9.07 -16.87
N ARG A 299 8.27 -8.39 -17.96
CA ARG A 299 7.67 -8.63 -19.29
C ARG A 299 8.02 -10.01 -19.84
N GLN A 300 9.26 -10.51 -19.64
CA GLN A 300 9.65 -11.88 -20.03
C GLN A 300 8.80 -12.94 -19.32
N HIS A 301 8.32 -12.64 -18.11
CA HIS A 301 7.39 -13.48 -17.35
C HIS A 301 5.91 -13.15 -17.58
N ASN A 302 5.60 -12.31 -18.59
CA ASN A 302 4.25 -11.87 -18.94
C ASN A 302 3.49 -11.19 -17.79
N MET A 303 4.19 -10.50 -16.90
CA MET A 303 3.53 -9.69 -15.86
C MET A 303 2.89 -8.45 -16.50
N VAL A 304 1.66 -8.17 -16.11
CA VAL A 304 0.90 -6.97 -16.55
C VAL A 304 1.07 -5.79 -15.60
N ARG A 305 1.46 -6.05 -14.35
CA ARG A 305 1.89 -5.08 -13.34
C ARG A 305 3.00 -5.70 -12.51
N ALA A 306 3.98 -4.90 -12.11
CA ALA A 306 5.17 -5.45 -11.45
C ALA A 306 5.81 -4.55 -10.38
N PHE A 307 5.40 -3.29 -10.26
CA PHE A 307 5.99 -2.34 -9.30
C PHE A 307 4.94 -1.78 -8.35
N ALA A 308 5.26 -1.81 -7.05
CA ALA A 308 4.43 -1.24 -6.01
C ALA A 308 5.29 -0.81 -4.81
N ILE A 309 5.08 0.40 -4.29
CA ILE A 309 5.79 0.87 -3.11
C ILE A 309 4.86 0.75 -1.90
N ALA A 310 5.11 -0.26 -1.07
CA ALA A 310 4.33 -0.57 0.12
C ALA A 310 4.86 0.15 1.36
N PRO A 311 4.04 0.32 2.42
CA PRO A 311 4.52 0.75 3.72
C PRO A 311 5.33 -0.39 4.36
N THR A 312 6.64 -0.25 4.42
CA THR A 312 7.57 -1.34 4.69
C THR A 312 8.13 -1.38 6.11
N ALA A 313 7.40 -0.87 7.11
CA ALA A 313 7.89 -0.79 8.48
C ALA A 313 8.45 -2.12 9.00
N SER A 314 7.69 -3.21 8.89
CA SER A 314 8.15 -4.54 9.35
C SER A 314 9.36 -5.09 8.57
N CYS A 315 9.48 -4.74 7.29
CA CYS A 315 10.63 -5.11 6.45
C CYS A 315 11.85 -4.30 6.85
N SER A 316 11.66 -3.00 7.07
CA SER A 316 12.66 -2.04 7.53
C SER A 316 13.36 -2.54 8.80
N TYR A 317 12.60 -2.92 9.82
CA TYR A 317 13.15 -3.40 11.11
C TYR A 317 14.00 -4.68 11.02
N ARG A 318 13.94 -5.40 9.92
CA ARG A 318 14.74 -6.61 9.66
C ARG A 318 15.83 -6.39 8.63
N SER A 319 16.00 -5.17 8.18
CA SER A 319 16.95 -4.78 7.16
C SER A 319 17.91 -3.74 7.69
N ASN A 320 19.18 -3.86 7.34
CA ASN A 320 20.20 -2.90 7.74
C ASN A 320 20.83 -2.27 6.50
N ASP A 321 21.38 -1.08 6.69
CA ASP A 321 22.28 -0.47 5.75
C ASP A 321 23.71 -1.03 5.88
N LEU A 322 24.63 -0.56 5.04
CA LEU A 322 26.01 -1.03 5.01
C LEU A 322 26.82 -0.58 6.24
N ASP A 323 26.34 0.38 7.00
CA ASP A 323 26.98 0.88 8.23
C ASP A 323 26.39 0.21 9.50
N GLY A 324 25.40 -0.68 9.35
CA GLY A 324 24.74 -1.39 10.43
C GLY A 324 23.53 -0.68 11.04
N TYR A 325 23.13 0.48 10.53
CA TYR A 325 21.89 1.13 10.93
C TYR A 325 20.68 0.42 10.32
N THR A 326 19.52 0.54 10.97
CA THR A 326 18.26 0.05 10.42
C THR A 326 17.93 0.78 9.11
N SER A 327 17.49 0.06 8.09
CA SER A 327 17.00 0.67 6.85
C SER A 327 15.70 1.42 7.11
N THR A 328 15.56 2.63 6.56
CA THR A 328 14.30 3.41 6.67
C THR A 328 13.17 2.74 5.89
N PRO A 329 11.91 2.85 6.36
CA PRO A 329 10.78 2.34 5.59
C PRO A 329 10.64 3.08 4.26
N GLU A 330 10.25 2.38 3.21
CA GLU A 330 9.86 2.91 1.90
C GLU A 330 10.80 4.01 1.34
N ILE A 331 10.23 5.00 0.64
CA ILE A 331 10.95 6.14 0.05
C ILE A 331 10.78 7.43 0.85
N ALA A 332 9.90 7.43 1.85
CA ALA A 332 9.68 8.59 2.70
C ALA A 332 10.85 8.79 3.68
N PRO A 333 11.20 10.04 4.03
CA PRO A 333 12.05 10.28 5.17
C PRO A 333 11.35 9.82 6.46
N PRO A 334 12.07 9.22 7.42
CA PRO A 334 11.45 8.77 8.66
C PRO A 334 10.98 9.95 9.51
N ILE A 335 10.03 9.70 10.41
CA ILE A 335 9.53 10.73 11.34
C ILE A 335 10.63 11.14 12.33
N ALA A 336 11.47 10.20 12.73
CA ALA A 336 12.58 10.39 13.66
C ALA A 336 13.73 9.47 13.30
N ARG A 337 14.96 9.83 13.70
CA ARG A 337 16.17 9.01 13.50
C ARG A 337 16.15 7.72 14.31
N THR A 338 15.44 7.73 15.42
CA THR A 338 15.27 6.57 16.31
C THR A 338 13.80 6.38 16.62
N VAL A 339 13.31 5.15 16.50
CA VAL A 339 11.92 4.81 16.78
C VAL A 339 11.86 3.62 17.73
N ASP A 340 10.98 3.71 18.72
CA ASP A 340 10.66 2.61 19.60
C ASP A 340 9.41 1.89 19.09
N ARG A 341 9.43 0.57 19.11
CA ARG A 341 8.29 -0.25 18.74
C ARG A 341 8.10 -1.38 19.72
N ASP A 342 6.89 -1.52 20.21
CA ASP A 342 6.49 -2.71 20.97
C ASP A 342 6.21 -3.86 19.99
N SER A 343 7.03 -4.90 20.05
CA SER A 343 6.87 -6.11 19.25
C SER A 343 5.86 -7.09 19.85
N GLY A 344 5.26 -6.77 20.98
CA GLY A 344 4.35 -7.62 21.74
C GLY A 344 5.02 -8.86 22.32
N THR A 345 5.76 -9.62 21.52
CA THR A 345 6.44 -10.86 21.94
C THR A 345 7.79 -10.60 22.60
N PHE A 346 8.51 -9.60 22.13
CA PHE A 346 9.88 -9.28 22.56
C PHE A 346 10.00 -7.94 23.31
N GLY A 347 8.85 -7.34 23.66
CA GLY A 347 8.79 -6.02 24.28
C GLY A 347 9.17 -4.89 23.34
N VAL A 348 9.45 -3.72 23.93
CA VAL A 348 9.84 -2.54 23.18
C VAL A 348 11.26 -2.71 22.61
N GLN A 349 11.40 -2.53 21.30
CA GLN A 349 12.68 -2.54 20.60
C GLN A 349 12.92 -1.17 19.97
N THR A 350 14.15 -0.69 20.09
CA THR A 350 14.59 0.59 19.52
C THR A 350 15.30 0.35 18.18
N TYR A 351 14.87 1.07 17.14
CA TYR A 351 15.45 1.04 15.82
C TYR A 351 16.11 2.38 15.51
N ASN A 352 17.36 2.36 15.08
CA ASN A 352 18.16 3.54 14.78
C ASN A 352 18.49 3.56 13.27
N TYR A 353 18.05 4.62 12.59
CA TYR A 353 18.27 4.82 11.15
C TYR A 353 19.57 5.58 10.84
N GLY A 354 20.34 6.00 11.85
CA GLY A 354 21.53 6.86 11.69
C GLY A 354 21.16 8.32 11.43
N GLU A 355 22.14 9.09 10.95
CA GLU A 355 22.00 10.53 10.68
C GLU A 355 21.32 10.79 9.32
N VAL A 356 20.12 10.27 9.13
CA VAL A 356 19.30 10.53 7.94
C VAL A 356 18.51 11.82 8.08
N GLU A 357 18.11 12.43 6.96
CA GLU A 357 17.10 13.49 6.99
C GLU A 357 15.76 12.93 7.46
N ILE A 358 15.09 13.65 8.37
CA ILE A 358 13.76 13.28 8.88
C ILE A 358 12.67 14.13 8.23
N ALA A 359 11.42 13.71 8.36
CA ALA A 359 10.28 14.32 7.69
C ALA A 359 10.15 15.83 7.96
N SER A 360 10.40 16.29 9.20
CA SER A 360 10.35 17.71 9.55
C SER A 360 11.51 18.55 8.97
N GLU A 361 12.64 17.93 8.63
CA GLU A 361 13.77 18.59 7.99
C GLU A 361 13.57 18.68 6.47
N VAL A 362 13.01 17.64 5.87
CA VAL A 362 12.75 17.57 4.42
C VAL A 362 11.55 18.46 4.03
N GLY A 363 10.47 18.38 4.78
CA GLY A 363 9.21 19.05 4.44
C GLY A 363 8.42 18.33 3.33
N TRP A 364 7.15 18.75 3.16
CA TRP A 364 6.25 18.12 2.20
C TRP A 364 6.70 18.33 0.75
N ASP A 365 7.08 19.54 0.37
CA ASP A 365 7.36 19.89 -1.03
C ASP A 365 8.54 19.10 -1.60
N ASP A 366 9.63 18.95 -0.84
CA ASP A 366 10.78 18.18 -1.26
C ASP A 366 10.51 16.67 -1.26
N PHE A 367 9.70 16.17 -0.29
CA PHE A 367 9.28 14.77 -0.28
C PHE A 367 8.35 14.42 -1.44
N ILE A 368 7.29 15.19 -1.65
CA ILE A 368 6.31 14.88 -2.71
C ILE A 368 6.94 14.98 -4.10
N LYS A 369 7.93 15.87 -4.27
CA LYS A 369 8.70 15.94 -5.50
C LYS A 369 9.48 14.65 -5.78
N VAL A 370 10.13 14.08 -4.77
CA VAL A 370 10.78 12.76 -4.88
C VAL A 370 9.76 11.68 -5.18
N ALA A 371 8.68 11.62 -4.41
CA ALA A 371 7.65 10.60 -4.58
C ALA A 371 7.00 10.64 -5.98
N ASN A 372 6.61 11.84 -6.45
CA ASN A 372 6.01 12.00 -7.77
C ASN A 372 6.97 11.60 -8.90
N ASN A 373 8.23 11.98 -8.81
CA ASN A 373 9.21 11.66 -9.85
C ASN A 373 9.59 10.17 -9.86
N ILE A 374 9.62 9.50 -8.71
CA ILE A 374 9.77 8.03 -8.66
C ILE A 374 8.54 7.36 -9.29
N MET A 375 7.33 7.84 -9.01
CA MET A 375 6.11 7.30 -9.63
C MET A 375 6.14 7.46 -11.15
N ILE A 376 6.62 8.59 -11.67
CA ILE A 376 6.81 8.81 -13.12
C ILE A 376 7.81 7.81 -13.71
N LEU A 377 8.94 7.56 -13.03
CA LEU A 377 9.91 6.54 -13.46
C LEU A 377 9.30 5.13 -13.54
N LEU A 378 8.48 4.77 -12.56
CA LEU A 378 7.83 3.47 -12.52
C LEU A 378 6.70 3.37 -13.57
N ASP A 379 5.91 4.43 -13.72
CA ASP A 379 4.76 4.46 -14.63
C ASP A 379 5.17 4.38 -16.12
N ARG A 380 6.31 4.97 -16.50
CA ARG A 380 6.84 4.87 -17.87
C ARG A 380 7.12 3.42 -18.29
N THR A 381 7.26 2.49 -17.35
CA THR A 381 7.39 1.05 -17.64
C THR A 381 6.07 0.43 -18.12
N GLY A 382 4.93 1.05 -17.85
CA GLY A 382 3.60 0.50 -18.08
C GLY A 382 3.24 -0.64 -17.10
N LEU A 383 4.02 -0.83 -16.01
CA LEU A 383 3.88 -1.94 -15.07
C LEU A 383 3.63 -1.47 -13.62
N LEU A 384 3.26 -0.20 -13.43
CA LEU A 384 3.04 0.35 -12.10
C LEU A 384 1.68 -0.05 -11.53
N HIS A 385 1.68 -0.50 -10.27
CA HIS A 385 0.51 -0.50 -9.41
C HIS A 385 0.29 0.87 -8.78
N GLY A 386 1.07 1.21 -7.77
CA GLY A 386 0.97 2.47 -7.05
C GLY A 386 1.95 2.58 -5.89
N TYR A 387 1.72 3.59 -5.07
CA TYR A 387 2.44 3.86 -3.84
C TYR A 387 1.44 4.13 -2.71
N SER A 388 1.68 3.58 -1.53
CA SER A 388 0.97 3.92 -0.29
C SER A 388 1.49 5.26 0.24
N LEU A 389 1.01 6.37 -0.33
CA LEU A 389 1.54 7.69 -0.01
C LEU A 389 1.16 8.10 1.41
N ASN A 390 2.17 8.33 2.23
CA ASN A 390 2.00 8.92 3.54
C ASN A 390 1.70 10.42 3.44
N TRP A 391 0.61 10.85 4.06
CA TRP A 391 0.30 12.25 4.25
C TRP A 391 0.65 12.67 5.68
N TRP A 392 1.32 13.81 5.83
CA TRP A 392 1.80 14.31 7.12
C TRP A 392 0.95 15.47 7.61
N ALA A 393 0.12 15.23 8.62
CA ALA A 393 -0.85 16.18 9.17
C ALA A 393 -0.22 17.50 9.65
N ASP A 394 1.04 17.47 10.09
CA ASP A 394 1.74 18.66 10.60
C ASP A 394 2.38 19.50 9.49
N LEU A 395 2.56 18.94 8.30
CA LEU A 395 3.23 19.59 7.17
C LEU A 395 2.26 20.02 6.07
N VAL A 396 1.09 19.42 6.00
CA VAL A 396 0.11 19.67 4.94
C VAL A 396 -1.28 19.87 5.50
N THR A 397 -1.93 20.94 5.08
CA THR A 397 -3.36 21.13 5.37
C THR A 397 -4.20 20.30 4.41
N MET A 398 -4.96 19.35 4.95
CA MET A 398 -5.91 18.56 4.18
C MET A 398 -7.16 19.40 3.91
N ASP A 399 -7.24 19.99 2.74
CA ASP A 399 -8.39 20.76 2.25
C ASP A 399 -8.76 20.34 0.81
N GLU A 400 -9.75 21.01 0.21
CA GLU A 400 -10.19 20.69 -1.15
C GLU A 400 -9.07 20.88 -2.17
N SER A 401 -8.30 21.96 -2.06
CA SER A 401 -7.19 22.26 -2.97
C SER A 401 -6.12 21.15 -2.94
N PHE A 402 -5.80 20.63 -1.74
CA PHE A 402 -4.88 19.51 -1.61
C PHE A 402 -5.38 18.25 -2.31
N ILE A 403 -6.68 17.94 -2.20
CA ILE A 403 -7.26 16.78 -2.87
C ILE A 403 -7.26 16.98 -4.39
N GLU A 404 -7.57 18.17 -4.88
CA GLU A 404 -7.54 18.49 -6.32
C GLU A 404 -6.13 18.33 -6.90
N GLU A 405 -5.10 18.84 -6.25
CA GLU A 405 -3.70 18.67 -6.63
C GLU A 405 -3.29 17.18 -6.60
N TRP A 406 -3.70 16.44 -5.56
CA TRP A 406 -3.44 15.03 -5.47
C TRP A 406 -4.14 14.23 -6.58
N LEU A 407 -5.37 14.56 -6.93
CA LEU A 407 -6.11 13.91 -8.02
C LEU A 407 -5.41 14.07 -9.37
N GLU A 408 -4.77 15.21 -9.63
CA GLU A 408 -3.98 15.46 -10.83
C GLU A 408 -2.57 14.85 -10.79
N SER A 409 -2.06 14.51 -9.62
CA SER A 409 -0.71 13.98 -9.43
C SER A 409 -0.58 12.52 -9.90
N PRO A 410 0.64 11.99 -10.09
CA PRO A 410 0.86 10.57 -10.38
C PRO A 410 0.58 9.64 -9.18
N GLN A 411 0.30 10.17 -8.00
CA GLN A 411 0.00 9.40 -6.80
C GLN A 411 -1.34 8.69 -6.92
N THR A 412 -1.46 7.50 -6.31
CA THR A 412 -2.63 6.65 -6.42
C THR A 412 -3.46 6.56 -5.16
N SER A 413 -2.88 6.89 -4.01
CA SER A 413 -3.53 6.77 -2.71
C SER A 413 -3.09 7.86 -1.73
N LEU A 414 -3.91 8.08 -0.70
CA LEU A 414 -3.57 8.79 0.53
C LEU A 414 -3.85 7.81 1.68
N TYR A 415 -2.76 7.25 2.23
CA TYR A 415 -2.82 6.09 3.10
C TYR A 415 -2.82 6.45 4.59
N TYR A 416 -1.89 7.31 5.02
CA TYR A 416 -1.77 7.72 6.41
C TYR A 416 -1.77 9.22 6.59
N SER A 417 -2.36 9.64 7.73
CA SER A 417 -2.06 10.92 8.34
C SER A 417 -0.99 10.71 9.41
N LEU A 418 0.25 11.03 9.09
CA LEU A 418 1.38 10.98 10.02
C LEU A 418 1.58 12.33 10.70
N GLN A 419 1.94 12.31 11.98
CA GLN A 419 2.40 13.48 12.71
C GLN A 419 3.92 13.45 12.80
N VAL A 420 4.57 14.54 12.40
CA VAL A 420 6.04 14.68 12.42
C VAL A 420 6.53 15.52 13.58
N MET A 421 5.64 16.29 14.21
CA MET A 421 5.89 17.08 15.38
C MET A 421 5.24 16.43 16.60
N GLY A 422 5.97 16.19 17.64
CA GLY A 422 5.47 15.58 18.86
C GLY A 422 6.46 14.63 19.51
N ASP A 423 6.22 14.30 20.74
CA ASP A 423 7.12 13.47 21.53
C ASP A 423 7.28 12.08 20.90
N VAL A 424 8.52 11.60 20.94
CA VAL A 424 8.97 10.34 20.32
C VAL A 424 8.20 9.11 20.81
N GLN A 425 7.54 9.22 21.96
CA GLN A 425 6.90 8.09 22.64
C GLN A 425 5.60 7.60 21.99
N ASP A 426 4.94 8.40 21.16
CA ASP A 426 3.61 8.04 20.61
C ASP A 426 3.64 7.63 19.13
N LYS A 427 4.82 7.51 18.55
CA LYS A 427 5.00 7.26 17.10
C LYS A 427 4.87 5.79 16.71
N SER A 428 4.87 4.89 17.68
CA SER A 428 4.55 3.47 17.46
C SER A 428 3.12 3.25 16.98
N SER A 429 2.19 4.14 17.32
CA SER A 429 0.78 4.00 16.96
C SER A 429 0.51 4.23 15.47
N ALA A 430 1.32 5.04 14.77
CA ALA A 430 1.15 5.28 13.33
C ALA A 430 1.39 4.00 12.51
N TYR A 431 2.33 3.17 12.93
CA TYR A 431 2.65 1.89 12.29
C TYR A 431 1.92 0.69 12.93
N ALA A 432 1.43 0.83 14.16
CA ALA A 432 0.69 -0.21 14.88
C ALA A 432 -0.74 -0.45 14.36
N ALA A 433 -1.26 0.44 13.53
CA ALA A 433 -2.61 0.31 12.98
C ALA A 433 -2.76 -0.85 11.98
N LEU A 434 -1.66 -1.51 11.62
CA LEU A 434 -1.63 -2.62 10.65
C LEU A 434 -0.95 -3.89 11.21
N ASP A 435 -0.59 -3.90 12.48
CA ASP A 435 -0.03 -5.09 13.14
C ASP A 435 -1.09 -6.04 13.67
#